data_616eedc2ace8a8192ae23e17388f0666
#
_entry.id   616eedc2ace8a8192ae23e17388f0666
#
_cell.length_a   1.000
_cell.length_b   1.000
_cell.length_c   1.000
_cell.angle_alpha   90.00
_cell.angle_beta   90.00
_cell.angle_gamma   90.00
#
_symmetry.space_group_name_H-M   'P 1'
#
loop_
_entity.id
_entity.type
_entity.pdbx_description
1 polymer ?
#
loop_
_entity_poly.entity_id
_entity_poly.type
_entity_poly.pdbx_seq_one_letter_code
_entity_poly.pdbx_strand_id
1 'polypeptide(L)'
;MAILMSAEVPGQTQEGYQATVDALREGIMKAPGFIMHMTAPSEDGWAVFEVWESKKEANDWFAHNVAPALPEGVTPRRTFRELYNVITA
;
A
#
# COMPACT_ATOMS: atom_id res chain seq x y z
N MET A 1 3.33 -17.37 -5.48
CA MET A 1 3.93 -16.32 -6.33
C MET A 1 3.62 -14.96 -5.72
N ALA A 2 4.50 -14.02 -5.92
CA ALA A 2 4.28 -12.67 -5.40
C ALA A 2 3.06 -12.02 -6.06
N ILE A 3 2.45 -11.08 -5.37
CA ILE A 3 1.33 -10.30 -5.89
C ILE A 3 1.66 -8.80 -5.90
N LEU A 4 1.05 -8.10 -6.85
CA LEU A 4 1.08 -6.64 -6.91
C LEU A 4 -0.25 -6.12 -6.40
N MET A 5 -0.20 -5.26 -5.39
CA MET A 5 -1.36 -4.49 -4.96
C MET A 5 -1.22 -3.09 -5.55
N SER A 6 -2.25 -2.64 -6.24
CA SER A 6 -2.35 -1.26 -6.72
C SER A 6 -3.52 -0.59 -6.04
N ALA A 7 -3.35 0.63 -5.58
CA ALA A 7 -4.42 1.39 -4.95
C ALA A 7 -4.48 2.80 -5.50
N GLU A 8 -5.69 3.24 -5.83
CA GLU A 8 -5.98 4.65 -6.04
C GLU A 8 -6.63 5.19 -4.78
N VAL A 9 -6.14 6.34 -4.31
CA VAL A 9 -6.60 6.95 -3.06
C VAL A 9 -7.09 8.36 -3.34
N PRO A 10 -8.33 8.50 -3.86
CA PRO A 10 -8.87 9.83 -4.17
C PRO A 10 -8.92 10.71 -2.94
N GLY A 11 -8.56 11.98 -3.11
CA GLY A 11 -8.58 12.94 -2.02
C GLY A 11 -7.37 12.90 -1.09
N GLN A 12 -6.50 11.89 -1.20
CA GLN A 12 -5.28 11.87 -0.39
C GLN A 12 -4.31 12.92 -0.88
N THR A 13 -3.57 13.50 0.04
CA THR A 13 -2.58 14.54 -0.23
C THR A 13 -1.18 14.05 0.13
N GLN A 14 -0.17 14.77 -0.36
CA GLN A 14 1.21 14.47 0.01
C GLN A 14 1.41 14.52 1.52
N GLU A 15 0.86 15.54 2.17
CA GLU A 15 0.98 15.70 3.63
C GLU A 15 0.29 14.57 4.38
N GLY A 16 -0.92 14.19 3.96
CA GLY A 16 -1.65 13.09 4.59
C GLY A 16 -0.95 11.76 4.39
N TYR A 17 -0.45 11.52 3.18
CA TYR A 17 0.33 10.32 2.90
C TYR A 17 1.60 10.28 3.73
N GLN A 18 2.34 11.40 3.80
CA GLN A 18 3.59 11.45 4.55
C GLN A 18 3.37 11.17 6.03
N ALA A 19 2.31 11.71 6.61
CA ALA A 19 1.97 11.42 8.01
C ALA A 19 1.68 9.94 8.24
N THR A 20 0.97 9.31 7.30
CA THR A 20 0.66 7.88 7.38
C THR A 20 1.94 7.03 7.26
N VAL A 21 2.79 7.33 6.29
CA VAL A 21 4.01 6.55 6.09
C VAL A 21 4.99 6.73 7.24
N ASP A 22 5.07 7.92 7.81
CA ASP A 22 5.93 8.15 8.98
C ASP A 22 5.49 7.29 10.16
N ALA A 23 4.19 7.12 10.33
CA ALA A 23 3.66 6.28 11.41
C ALA A 23 3.84 4.78 11.17
N LEU A 24 3.80 4.34 9.91
CA LEU A 24 3.71 2.91 9.58
C LEU A 24 4.98 2.33 8.97
N ARG A 25 5.96 3.14 8.64
CA ARG A 25 7.17 2.71 7.90
C ARG A 25 7.91 1.57 8.57
N GLU A 26 8.19 1.67 9.85
CA GLU A 26 8.92 0.62 10.55
C GLU A 26 8.13 -0.68 10.60
N GLY A 27 6.82 -0.56 10.82
CA GLY A 27 5.95 -1.74 10.88
C GLY A 27 5.87 -2.47 9.56
N ILE A 28 5.70 -1.75 8.45
CA ILE A 28 5.57 -2.39 7.14
C ILE A 28 6.86 -3.10 6.75
N MET A 29 8.01 -2.52 7.07
CA MET A 29 9.30 -3.13 6.76
C MET A 29 9.50 -4.46 7.47
N LYS A 30 8.79 -4.69 8.57
CA LYS A 30 8.86 -5.94 9.35
C LYS A 30 7.66 -6.83 9.13
N ALA A 31 6.70 -6.41 8.31
CA ALA A 31 5.46 -7.17 8.11
C ALA A 31 5.74 -8.46 7.34
N PRO A 32 5.13 -9.58 7.77
CA PRO A 32 5.30 -10.84 7.03
C PRO A 32 4.88 -10.70 5.57
N GLY A 33 5.75 -11.13 4.66
CA GLY A 33 5.47 -11.14 3.23
C GLY A 33 5.69 -9.82 2.50
N PHE A 34 6.04 -8.75 3.19
CA PHE A 34 6.29 -7.47 2.55
C PHE A 34 7.56 -7.51 1.69
N ILE A 35 7.48 -7.00 0.46
CA ILE A 35 8.62 -6.96 -0.45
C ILE A 35 9.00 -5.52 -0.79
N MET A 36 8.06 -4.71 -1.29
CA MET A 36 8.35 -3.31 -1.61
C MET A 36 7.09 -2.46 -1.64
N HIS A 37 7.28 -1.16 -1.46
CA HIS A 37 6.24 -0.16 -1.45
C HIS A 37 6.72 1.05 -2.24
N MET A 38 5.88 1.56 -3.13
CA MET A 38 6.19 2.75 -3.89
C MET A 38 4.91 3.54 -4.15
N THR A 39 5.04 4.85 -4.23
CA THR A 39 3.89 5.72 -4.39
C THR A 39 4.21 6.89 -5.30
N ALA A 40 3.15 7.51 -5.80
CA ALA A 40 3.24 8.70 -6.62
C ALA A 40 1.95 9.51 -6.50
N PRO A 41 2.01 10.84 -6.69
CA PRO A 41 0.77 11.60 -6.82
C PRO A 41 0.00 11.16 -8.05
N SER A 42 -1.32 11.17 -7.95
CA SER A 42 -2.21 10.90 -9.06
C SER A 42 -3.09 12.11 -9.33
N GLU A 43 -3.87 12.06 -10.41
CA GLU A 43 -4.65 13.20 -10.85
C GLU A 43 -5.61 13.73 -9.78
N ASP A 44 -6.26 12.83 -9.05
CA ASP A 44 -7.26 13.20 -8.04
C ASP A 44 -6.88 12.76 -6.61
N GLY A 45 -5.61 12.40 -6.40
CA GLY A 45 -5.17 11.96 -5.09
C GLY A 45 -3.79 11.35 -5.11
N TRP A 46 -3.70 10.09 -4.68
CA TRP A 46 -2.44 9.39 -4.51
C TRP A 46 -2.53 7.98 -5.07
N ALA A 47 -1.45 7.49 -5.69
CA ALA A 47 -1.35 6.12 -6.17
C ALA A 47 -0.34 5.36 -5.31
N VAL A 48 -0.69 4.14 -4.91
CA VAL A 48 0.13 3.28 -4.07
C VAL A 48 0.32 1.94 -4.76
N PHE A 49 1.54 1.45 -4.78
CA PHE A 49 1.88 0.15 -5.37
C PHE A 49 2.71 -0.62 -4.36
N GLU A 50 2.31 -1.86 -4.09
CA GLU A 50 3.04 -2.73 -3.18
C GLU A 50 3.19 -4.11 -3.76
N VAL A 51 4.33 -4.73 -3.47
CA VAL A 51 4.57 -6.13 -3.80
C VAL A 51 4.64 -6.90 -2.50
N TRP A 52 3.87 -7.99 -2.42
CA TRP A 52 3.79 -8.87 -1.26
C TRP A 52 3.95 -10.32 -1.71
N GLU A 53 4.36 -11.17 -0.79
CA GLU A 53 4.46 -12.60 -1.08
C GLU A 53 3.08 -13.25 -1.30
N SER A 54 2.04 -12.73 -0.64
CA SER A 54 0.68 -13.23 -0.81
C SER A 54 -0.35 -12.13 -0.60
N LYS A 55 -1.53 -12.32 -1.19
CA LYS A 55 -2.66 -11.43 -0.99
C LYS A 55 -3.13 -11.42 0.47
N LYS A 56 -3.08 -12.58 1.12
CA LYS A 56 -3.47 -12.69 2.53
C LYS A 56 -2.62 -11.78 3.40
N GLU A 57 -1.32 -11.80 3.22
CA GLU A 57 -0.40 -10.97 4.00
C GLU A 57 -0.61 -9.49 3.73
N ALA A 58 -0.83 -9.11 2.46
CA ALA A 58 -1.17 -7.74 2.11
C ALA A 58 -2.47 -7.29 2.79
N ASN A 59 -3.49 -8.11 2.78
CA ASN A 59 -4.77 -7.79 3.39
C ASN A 59 -4.70 -7.74 4.92
N ASP A 60 -3.94 -8.63 5.53
CA ASP A 60 -3.73 -8.62 6.99
C ASP A 60 -3.07 -7.31 7.42
N TRP A 61 -2.04 -6.90 6.71
CA TRP A 61 -1.37 -5.61 6.99
C TRP A 61 -2.34 -4.45 6.85
N PHE A 62 -3.06 -4.39 5.74
CA PHE A 62 -4.00 -3.30 5.49
C PHE A 62 -5.06 -3.21 6.58
N ALA A 63 -5.70 -4.33 6.91
CA ALA A 63 -6.80 -4.35 7.87
C ALA A 63 -6.37 -3.93 9.27
N HIS A 64 -5.17 -4.35 9.69
CA HIS A 64 -4.71 -4.10 11.06
C HIS A 64 -3.98 -2.77 11.23
N ASN A 65 -3.38 -2.23 10.18
CA ASN A 65 -2.50 -1.07 10.31
C ASN A 65 -2.92 0.13 9.48
N VAL A 66 -3.39 -0.09 8.25
CA VAL A 66 -3.69 1.01 7.35
C VAL A 66 -5.12 1.50 7.53
N ALA A 67 -6.09 0.60 7.49
CA ALA A 67 -7.49 0.97 7.58
C ALA A 67 -7.80 1.80 8.84
N PRO A 68 -7.32 1.43 10.04
CA PRO A 68 -7.55 2.23 11.24
C PRO A 68 -6.90 3.62 11.20
N ALA A 69 -5.86 3.81 10.39
CA ALA A 69 -5.11 5.06 10.33
C ALA A 69 -5.60 6.00 9.22
N LEU A 70 -6.52 5.55 8.38
CA LEU A 70 -7.01 6.37 7.27
C LEU A 70 -7.89 7.52 7.80
N PRO A 71 -7.75 8.74 7.23
CA PRO A 71 -8.66 9.82 7.53
C PRO A 71 -10.10 9.47 7.11
N GLU A 72 -11.06 10.07 7.81
CA GLU A 72 -12.46 9.92 7.43
C GLU A 72 -12.69 10.37 5.99
N GLY A 73 -13.44 9.58 5.23
CA GLY A 73 -13.74 9.88 3.84
C GLY A 73 -12.67 9.46 2.84
N VAL A 74 -11.51 9.00 3.31
CA VAL A 74 -10.45 8.51 2.42
C VAL A 74 -10.57 7.00 2.34
N THR A 75 -10.94 6.51 1.16
CA THR A 75 -11.13 5.08 0.92
C THR A 75 -10.29 4.65 -0.29
N PRO A 76 -9.22 3.86 -0.06
CA PRO A 76 -8.42 3.34 -1.17
C PRO A 76 -9.21 2.36 -2.02
N ARG A 77 -9.02 2.44 -3.33
CA ARG A 77 -9.55 1.45 -4.27
C ARG A 77 -8.41 0.51 -4.63
N ARG A 78 -8.43 -0.68 -4.08
CA ARG A 78 -7.34 -1.64 -4.15
C ARG A 78 -7.65 -2.71 -5.19
N THR A 79 -6.65 -3.02 -6.01
CA THR A 79 -6.71 -4.13 -6.96
C THR A 79 -5.48 -5.00 -6.78
N PHE A 80 -5.62 -6.29 -7.10
CA PHE A 80 -4.55 -7.27 -6.92
C PHE A 80 -4.30 -7.99 -8.23
N ARG A 81 -3.02 -8.27 -8.47
CA ARG A 81 -2.59 -9.02 -9.65
C ARG A 81 -1.49 -9.97 -9.25
N GLU A 82 -1.64 -11.23 -9.61
CA GLU A 82 -0.58 -12.20 -9.40
C GLU A 82 0.55 -11.93 -10.39
N LEU A 83 1.78 -11.87 -9.86
CA LEU A 83 2.95 -11.55 -10.68
C LEU A 83 3.56 -12.81 -11.27
N TYR A 84 3.86 -12.77 -12.56
CA TYR A 84 4.56 -13.84 -13.23
C TYR A 84 6.07 -13.75 -13.01
N ASN A 85 6.61 -12.53 -12.99
CA ASN A 85 8.04 -12.31 -12.92
C ASN A 85 8.35 -11.01 -12.20
N VAL A 86 9.37 -11.03 -11.36
CA VAL A 86 9.88 -9.84 -10.67
C VAL A 86 11.39 -9.83 -10.83
N ILE A 87 11.89 -8.80 -11.48
CA ILE A 87 13.33 -8.62 -11.68
C ILE A 87 13.72 -7.33 -10.96
N THR A 88 14.71 -7.41 -10.11
CA THR A 88 15.23 -6.24 -9.38
C THR A 88 16.71 -6.07 -9.67
N ALA A 89 17.19 -4.85 -9.45
CA ALA A 89 18.61 -4.55 -9.60
C ALA A 89 19.44 -5.28 -8.54
#